data_f8aafd4c409e4d5db00fb030fff2f7e6
#
_entry.id   f8aafd4c409e4d5db00fb030fff2f7e6
#
_cell.length_a   1.000
_cell.length_b   1.000
_cell.length_c   1.000
_cell.angle_alpha   90.00
_cell.angle_beta   90.00
_cell.angle_gamma   90.00
#
_symmetry.space_group_name_H-M   'P 1'
#
loop_
_entity.id
_entity.type
_entity.pdbx_description
1 polymer ?
#
loop_
_entity_poly.entity_id
_entity_poly.type
_entity_poly.pdbx_seq_one_letter_code
_entity_poly.pdbx_strand_id
1 'polypeptide(L)'
;MNEVRAVIRPLGEPGDLGWVVMAHGEQYAKEFGWDTSFEALVARIVADYAAGRDPSRESAWIAELDGRRVGSVFCVADKEDKENKGGGEGGEDQGGTAKLRILLVDPAARGHRLGSRLVARCVDFAREAGYERIRLWTNDTLVAARGIYLAAGFRLVEEEPHHSFGADLIAQVYELDLSA
;
A
#
# COMPACT_ATOMS: atom_id res chain seq x y z
N MET A 1 14.92 -30.74 -5.71
CA MET A 1 13.82 -29.76 -5.84
C MET A 1 14.41 -28.40 -5.50
N ASN A 2 14.35 -27.44 -6.41
CA ASN A 2 14.77 -26.09 -6.08
C ASN A 2 13.74 -25.50 -5.10
N GLU A 3 14.20 -25.09 -3.93
CA GLU A 3 13.37 -24.40 -2.95
C GLU A 3 12.99 -23.02 -3.54
N VAL A 4 11.70 -22.79 -3.69
CA VAL A 4 11.17 -21.52 -4.21
C VAL A 4 11.55 -20.39 -3.25
N ARG A 5 12.35 -19.44 -3.74
CA ARG A 5 12.86 -18.35 -2.92
C ARG A 5 11.96 -17.13 -3.00
N ALA A 6 11.23 -16.87 -1.92
CA ALA A 6 10.41 -15.65 -1.76
C ALA A 6 11.17 -14.61 -0.93
N VAL A 7 11.42 -13.44 -1.50
CA VAL A 7 12.16 -12.32 -0.88
C VAL A 7 11.31 -11.05 -0.88
N ILE A 8 11.42 -10.24 0.17
CA ILE A 8 10.93 -8.86 0.20
C ILE A 8 12.14 -7.96 0.32
N ARG A 9 12.33 -7.06 -0.61
CA ARG A 9 13.42 -6.10 -0.63
C ARG A 9 12.91 -4.66 -0.74
N PRO A 10 13.70 -3.65 -0.34
CA PRO A 10 13.37 -2.26 -0.62
C PRO A 10 13.18 -2.00 -2.12
N LEU A 11 12.20 -1.16 -2.45
CA LEU A 11 12.03 -0.64 -3.79
C LEU A 11 13.17 0.35 -4.09
N GLY A 12 13.75 0.28 -5.27
CA GLY A 12 14.81 1.20 -5.68
C GLY A 12 15.67 0.73 -6.85
N GLU A 13 15.43 -0.47 -7.37
CA GLU A 13 16.12 -0.93 -8.57
C GLU A 13 15.49 -0.34 -9.84
N PRO A 14 16.28 -0.12 -10.90
CA PRO A 14 15.75 0.32 -12.19
C PRO A 14 14.60 -0.56 -12.66
N GLY A 15 13.49 0.08 -13.04
CA GLY A 15 12.28 -0.61 -13.49
C GLY A 15 11.26 -0.93 -12.39
N ASP A 16 11.60 -0.80 -11.11
CA ASP A 16 10.65 -1.07 -10.01
C ASP A 16 9.41 -0.17 -10.09
N LEU A 17 9.60 1.13 -10.27
CA LEU A 17 8.49 2.10 -10.34
C LEU A 17 7.56 1.79 -11.52
N GLY A 18 8.12 1.57 -12.70
CA GLY A 18 7.34 1.24 -13.90
C GLY A 18 6.61 -0.09 -13.76
N TRP A 19 7.26 -1.09 -13.16
CA TRP A 19 6.65 -2.38 -12.91
C TRP A 19 5.42 -2.27 -11.99
N VAL A 20 5.49 -1.48 -10.92
CA VAL A 20 4.36 -1.27 -10.00
C VAL A 20 3.15 -0.70 -10.76
N VAL A 21 3.35 0.31 -11.60
CA VAL A 21 2.26 0.92 -12.40
C VAL A 21 1.66 -0.10 -13.36
N MET A 22 2.49 -0.76 -14.15
CA MET A 22 2.07 -1.76 -15.15
C MET A 22 1.32 -2.91 -14.48
N ALA A 23 1.88 -3.50 -13.43
CA ALA A 23 1.29 -4.65 -12.75
C ALA A 23 -0.09 -4.33 -12.15
N HIS A 24 -0.26 -3.15 -11.55
CA HIS A 24 -1.55 -2.71 -11.05
C HIS A 24 -2.56 -2.53 -12.19
N GLY A 25 -2.19 -1.82 -13.25
CA GLY A 25 -3.06 -1.58 -14.39
C GLY A 25 -3.55 -2.88 -15.03
N GLU A 26 -2.64 -3.78 -15.36
CA GLU A 26 -2.97 -5.05 -16.00
C GLU A 26 -3.76 -6.00 -15.09
N GLN A 27 -3.34 -6.17 -13.85
CA GLN A 27 -3.98 -7.12 -12.95
C GLN A 27 -5.39 -6.68 -12.58
N TYR A 28 -5.61 -5.42 -12.24
CA TYR A 28 -6.94 -4.93 -11.85
C TYR A 28 -7.90 -4.81 -13.02
N ALA A 29 -7.41 -4.50 -14.23
CA ALA A 29 -8.22 -4.59 -15.44
C ALA A 29 -8.70 -6.03 -15.68
N LYS A 30 -7.80 -7.01 -15.53
CA LYS A 30 -8.10 -8.42 -15.74
C LYS A 30 -9.05 -9.01 -14.68
N GLU A 31 -8.83 -8.68 -13.40
CA GLU A 31 -9.59 -9.27 -12.29
C GLU A 31 -10.93 -8.55 -12.06
N PHE A 32 -10.98 -7.23 -12.23
CA PHE A 32 -12.13 -6.39 -11.84
C PHE A 32 -12.71 -5.57 -12.99
N GLY A 33 -12.10 -5.58 -14.16
CA GLY A 33 -12.55 -4.78 -15.31
C GLY A 33 -12.32 -3.27 -15.13
N TRP A 34 -11.41 -2.86 -14.23
CA TRP A 34 -11.14 -1.46 -14.00
C TRP A 34 -10.41 -0.83 -15.18
N ASP A 35 -10.78 0.40 -15.49
CA ASP A 35 -10.22 1.16 -16.61
C ASP A 35 -8.87 1.81 -16.30
N THR A 36 -8.29 2.46 -17.30
CA THR A 36 -6.96 3.11 -17.19
C THR A 36 -6.92 4.29 -16.21
N SER A 37 -8.05 4.77 -15.71
CA SER A 37 -8.06 5.81 -14.66
C SER A 37 -7.48 5.28 -13.34
N PHE A 38 -7.62 3.97 -13.06
CA PHE A 38 -6.96 3.32 -11.95
C PHE A 38 -5.43 3.27 -12.14
N GLU A 39 -4.97 2.88 -13.32
CA GLU A 39 -3.53 2.90 -13.65
C GLU A 39 -2.93 4.31 -13.53
N ALA A 40 -3.67 5.32 -13.99
CA ALA A 40 -3.27 6.73 -13.85
C ALA A 40 -3.16 7.18 -12.38
N LEU A 41 -4.06 6.70 -11.52
CA LEU A 41 -3.99 6.94 -10.08
C LEU A 41 -2.72 6.31 -9.47
N VAL A 42 -2.44 5.06 -9.80
CA VAL A 42 -1.23 4.36 -9.33
C VAL A 42 0.03 5.06 -9.83
N ALA A 43 0.07 5.48 -11.10
CA ALA A 43 1.19 6.23 -11.66
C ALA A 43 1.47 7.53 -10.89
N ARG A 44 0.43 8.23 -10.48
CA ARG A 44 0.53 9.46 -9.66
C ARG A 44 1.10 9.17 -8.29
N ILE A 45 0.60 8.14 -7.60
CA ILE A 45 1.11 7.72 -6.28
C ILE A 45 2.59 7.37 -6.35
N VAL A 46 2.99 6.62 -7.37
CA VAL A 46 4.39 6.20 -7.59
C VAL A 46 5.29 7.40 -7.90
N ALA A 47 4.84 8.32 -8.74
CA ALA A 47 5.58 9.54 -9.07
C ALA A 47 5.77 10.45 -7.85
N ASP A 48 4.71 10.67 -7.07
CA ASP A 48 4.76 11.48 -5.85
C ASP A 48 5.74 10.88 -4.82
N TYR A 49 5.72 9.57 -4.64
CA TYR A 49 6.67 8.86 -3.77
C TYR A 49 8.12 9.06 -4.26
N ALA A 50 8.36 8.90 -5.56
CA ALA A 50 9.71 9.00 -6.12
C ALA A 50 10.27 10.43 -6.08
N ALA A 51 9.42 11.45 -6.24
CA ALA A 51 9.83 12.85 -6.35
C ALA A 51 10.21 13.51 -5.02
N GLY A 52 9.63 13.09 -3.89
CA GLY A 52 9.75 13.88 -2.67
C GLY A 52 9.63 13.10 -1.37
N ARG A 53 9.96 11.82 -1.35
CA ARG A 53 9.87 11.03 -0.11
C ARG A 53 10.88 11.48 0.93
N ASP A 54 10.47 11.43 2.17
CA ASP A 54 11.35 11.45 3.33
C ASP A 54 11.71 10.00 3.72
N PRO A 55 12.96 9.54 3.52
CA PRO A 55 13.34 8.15 3.78
C PRO A 55 13.18 7.71 5.24
N SER A 56 13.14 8.65 6.18
CA SER A 56 12.90 8.36 7.60
C SER A 56 11.42 8.10 7.91
N ARG A 57 10.53 8.55 7.03
CA ARG A 57 9.06 8.50 7.22
C ARG A 57 8.33 7.73 6.13
N GLU A 58 8.96 7.45 5.00
CA GLU A 58 8.32 6.83 3.85
C GLU A 58 9.23 5.75 3.25
N SER A 59 8.68 4.62 2.90
CA SER A 59 9.38 3.51 2.26
C SER A 59 8.44 2.67 1.40
N ALA A 60 9.01 1.87 0.52
CA ALA A 60 8.27 0.93 -0.32
C ALA A 60 9.08 -0.34 -0.53
N TRP A 61 8.39 -1.44 -0.81
CA TRP A 61 9.01 -2.76 -0.98
C TRP A 61 8.48 -3.48 -2.19
N ILE A 62 9.36 -4.29 -2.77
CA ILE A 62 9.07 -5.24 -3.83
C ILE A 62 9.15 -6.65 -3.25
N ALA A 63 8.15 -7.47 -3.51
CA ALA A 63 8.23 -8.90 -3.29
C ALA A 63 8.69 -9.61 -4.57
N GLU A 64 9.63 -10.52 -4.43
CA GLU A 64 10.16 -11.33 -5.50
C GLU A 64 9.96 -12.83 -5.22
N LEU A 65 9.72 -13.58 -6.28
CA LEU A 65 9.67 -15.03 -6.29
C LEU A 65 10.65 -15.52 -7.36
N ASP A 66 11.70 -16.22 -6.93
CA ASP A 66 12.79 -16.66 -7.82
C ASP A 66 13.36 -15.53 -8.69
N GLY A 67 13.56 -14.34 -8.12
CA GLY A 67 14.11 -13.17 -8.79
C GLY A 67 13.13 -12.41 -9.70
N ARG A 68 11.87 -12.80 -9.74
CA ARG A 68 10.81 -12.09 -10.48
C ARG A 68 9.98 -11.23 -9.55
N ARG A 69 9.73 -9.98 -9.92
CA ARG A 69 8.81 -9.09 -9.18
C ARG A 69 7.40 -9.68 -9.21
N VAL A 70 6.80 -9.84 -8.04
CA VAL A 70 5.46 -10.43 -7.89
C VAL A 70 4.57 -9.68 -6.90
N GLY A 71 5.08 -8.63 -6.27
CA GLY A 71 4.27 -7.85 -5.33
C GLY A 71 4.92 -6.54 -4.93
N SER A 72 4.14 -5.64 -4.37
CA SER A 72 4.59 -4.36 -3.86
C SER A 72 3.70 -3.84 -2.73
N VAL A 73 4.27 -2.97 -1.89
CA VAL A 73 3.54 -2.17 -0.92
C VAL A 73 4.28 -0.87 -0.65
N PHE A 74 3.55 0.21 -0.38
CA PHE A 74 4.08 1.52 -0.04
C PHE A 74 3.60 1.94 1.35
N CYS A 75 4.49 2.55 2.13
CA CYS A 75 4.19 3.25 3.36
C CYS A 75 4.57 4.72 3.18
N VAL A 76 3.60 5.61 3.24
CA VAL A 76 3.79 7.06 3.07
C VAL A 76 3.14 7.83 4.22
N ALA A 77 3.56 9.07 4.42
CA ALA A 77 2.91 9.96 5.38
C ALA A 77 1.51 10.37 4.90
N ASP A 78 0.53 10.40 5.81
CA ASP A 78 -0.78 10.98 5.53
C ASP A 78 -0.71 12.50 5.62
N LYS A 79 -0.54 13.15 4.47
CA LYS A 79 -0.42 14.62 4.40
C LYS A 79 -1.74 15.34 4.73
N GLU A 80 -2.88 14.70 4.52
CA GLU A 80 -4.21 15.26 4.84
C GLU A 80 -4.44 15.35 6.34
N ASP A 81 -3.85 14.45 7.13
CA ASP A 81 -3.93 14.48 8.60
C ASP A 81 -3.18 15.70 9.19
N LYS A 82 -2.16 16.21 8.48
CA LYS A 82 -1.42 17.41 8.88
C LYS A 82 -2.22 18.70 8.68
N GLU A 83 -2.98 18.81 7.60
CA GLU A 83 -3.80 19.99 7.31
C GLU A 83 -4.98 20.12 8.29
N ASN A 84 -5.57 19.00 8.72
CA ASN A 84 -6.69 18.96 9.66
C ASN A 84 -6.30 19.22 11.12
N LYS A 85 -5.03 19.01 11.51
CA LYS A 85 -4.57 19.24 12.89
C LYS A 85 -4.01 20.64 13.15
N GLY A 86 -4.17 21.60 12.22
CA GLY A 86 -3.78 23.00 12.39
C GLY A 86 -2.27 23.13 12.58
N GLY A 87 -1.51 22.98 11.50
CA GLY A 87 -0.05 23.04 11.50
C GLY A 87 0.50 24.35 12.04
N GLY A 88 0.99 24.34 13.28
CA GLY A 88 1.92 25.33 13.78
C GLY A 88 3.28 25.09 13.15
N GLU A 89 3.87 26.11 12.53
CA GLU A 89 5.25 26.09 12.05
C GLU A 89 6.19 25.76 13.24
N GLY A 90 6.93 24.65 13.17
CA GLY A 90 8.10 24.42 14.01
C GLY A 90 8.05 23.34 15.09
N GLY A 91 7.15 22.34 15.01
CA GLY A 91 7.22 21.15 15.86
C GLY A 91 7.71 19.94 15.04
N GLU A 92 8.72 19.21 15.54
CA GLU A 92 9.00 17.86 15.06
C GLU A 92 7.74 17.03 15.26
N ASP A 93 7.05 16.68 14.15
CA ASP A 93 5.83 15.88 14.16
C ASP A 93 6.21 14.42 14.45
N GLN A 94 6.51 14.15 15.71
CA GLN A 94 6.74 12.79 16.23
C GLN A 94 5.38 12.18 16.52
N GLY A 95 4.83 11.51 15.52
CA GLY A 95 3.51 10.90 15.59
C GLY A 95 2.81 11.01 14.23
N GLY A 96 1.52 11.12 14.24
CA GLY A 96 0.70 11.24 13.05
C GLY A 96 0.35 9.91 12.40
N THR A 97 -0.22 9.99 11.21
CA THR A 97 -0.77 8.83 10.50
C THR A 97 0.07 8.48 9.30
N ALA A 98 0.44 7.19 9.18
CA ALA A 98 0.96 6.61 7.95
C ALA A 98 -0.19 6.13 7.05
N LYS A 99 0.05 6.10 5.74
CA LYS A 99 -0.81 5.43 4.76
C LYS A 99 -0.10 4.21 4.18
N LEU A 100 -0.75 3.05 4.27
CA LEU A 100 -0.41 1.88 3.45
C LEU A 100 -1.09 2.07 2.08
N ARG A 101 -0.32 2.02 1.00
CA ARG A 101 -0.84 2.25 -0.35
C ARG A 101 -0.39 1.16 -1.31
N ILE A 102 -1.22 0.92 -2.30
CA ILE A 102 -0.94 0.09 -3.46
C ILE A 102 -0.28 -1.25 -3.13
N LEU A 103 -0.92 -2.02 -2.23
CA LEU A 103 -0.59 -3.42 -2.01
C LEU A 103 -1.02 -4.24 -3.22
N LEU A 104 -0.09 -4.97 -3.78
CA LEU A 104 -0.34 -5.89 -4.88
C LEU A 104 0.44 -7.18 -4.67
N VAL A 105 -0.17 -8.31 -4.99
CA VAL A 105 0.50 -9.61 -5.15
C VAL A 105 -0.03 -10.26 -6.43
N ASP A 106 0.89 -10.65 -7.30
CA ASP A 106 0.57 -11.40 -8.51
C ASP A 106 -0.20 -12.69 -8.15
N PRO A 107 -1.32 -12.98 -8.80
CA PRO A 107 -2.08 -14.22 -8.57
C PRO A 107 -1.23 -15.49 -8.69
N ALA A 108 -0.22 -15.50 -9.56
CA ALA A 108 0.70 -16.63 -9.72
C ALA A 108 1.62 -16.85 -8.50
N ALA A 109 1.77 -15.84 -7.64
CA ALA A 109 2.55 -15.92 -6.40
C ALA A 109 1.70 -16.20 -5.15
N ARG A 110 0.44 -16.51 -5.32
CA ARG A 110 -0.45 -16.91 -4.20
C ARG A 110 0.07 -18.18 -3.53
N GLY A 111 -0.22 -18.33 -2.23
CA GLY A 111 0.26 -19.47 -1.44
C GLY A 111 1.58 -19.23 -0.71
N HIS A 112 2.34 -18.19 -1.06
CA HIS A 112 3.62 -17.84 -0.40
C HIS A 112 3.49 -16.81 0.71
N ARG A 113 2.26 -16.47 1.11
CA ARG A 113 1.95 -15.48 2.17
C ARG A 113 2.58 -14.09 1.94
N LEU A 114 2.89 -13.75 0.69
CA LEU A 114 3.58 -12.49 0.36
C LEU A 114 2.76 -11.25 0.72
N GLY A 115 1.45 -11.28 0.53
CA GLY A 115 0.58 -10.17 0.94
C GLY A 115 0.66 -9.87 2.43
N SER A 116 0.54 -10.90 3.28
CA SER A 116 0.68 -10.75 4.73
C SER A 116 2.06 -10.27 5.15
N ARG A 117 3.11 -10.77 4.49
CA ARG A 117 4.50 -10.37 4.75
C ARG A 117 4.76 -8.91 4.34
N LEU A 118 4.22 -8.46 3.20
CA LEU A 118 4.31 -7.08 2.75
C LEU A 118 3.58 -6.12 3.72
N VAL A 119 2.37 -6.48 4.15
CA VAL A 119 1.63 -5.69 5.15
C VAL A 119 2.39 -5.63 6.47
N ALA A 120 2.91 -6.76 6.96
CA ALA A 120 3.72 -6.80 8.18
C ALA A 120 4.95 -5.89 8.06
N ARG A 121 5.65 -5.92 6.94
CA ARG A 121 6.82 -5.06 6.68
C ARG A 121 6.46 -3.57 6.72
N CYS A 122 5.33 -3.21 6.12
CA CYS A 122 4.81 -1.85 6.13
C CYS A 122 4.45 -1.39 7.57
N VAL A 123 3.76 -2.23 8.33
CA VAL A 123 3.38 -1.96 9.72
C VAL A 123 4.61 -1.81 10.63
N ASP A 124 5.60 -2.69 10.50
CA ASP A 124 6.84 -2.62 11.28
C ASP A 124 7.60 -1.33 10.99
N PHE A 125 7.72 -0.95 9.71
CA PHE A 125 8.33 0.32 9.33
C PHE A 125 7.58 1.52 9.92
N ALA A 126 6.25 1.53 9.86
CA ALA A 126 5.45 2.62 10.43
C ALA A 126 5.69 2.77 11.94
N ARG A 127 5.81 1.66 12.68
CA ARG A 127 6.18 1.68 14.11
C ARG A 127 7.59 2.23 14.33
N GLU A 128 8.57 1.73 13.58
CA GLU A 128 9.97 2.18 13.66
C GLU A 128 10.12 3.67 13.33
N ALA A 129 9.32 4.17 12.37
CA ALA A 129 9.27 5.57 11.99
C ALA A 129 8.53 6.47 12.99
N GLY A 130 7.92 5.91 14.05
CA GLY A 130 7.26 6.65 15.11
C GLY A 130 5.85 7.12 14.79
N TYR A 131 5.17 6.50 13.84
CA TYR A 131 3.75 6.78 13.60
C TYR A 131 2.87 6.23 14.71
N GLU A 132 1.81 6.96 15.05
CA GLU A 132 0.81 6.54 16.06
C GLU A 132 -0.22 5.59 15.48
N ARG A 133 -0.49 5.70 14.19
CA ARG A 133 -1.44 4.85 13.47
C ARG A 133 -1.07 4.68 12.01
N ILE A 134 -1.64 3.67 11.40
CA ILE A 134 -1.58 3.45 9.97
C ILE A 134 -2.99 3.28 9.42
N ARG A 135 -3.26 3.93 8.29
CA ARG A 135 -4.54 3.92 7.63
C ARG A 135 -4.37 3.43 6.19
N LEU A 136 -5.40 2.81 5.65
CA LEU A 136 -5.45 2.44 4.25
C LEU A 136 -6.85 2.67 3.69
N TRP A 137 -6.90 2.92 2.39
CA TRP A 137 -8.11 3.02 1.61
C TRP A 137 -8.16 1.86 0.60
N THR A 138 -9.29 1.19 0.51
CA THR A 138 -9.52 0.05 -0.38
C THR A 138 -10.95 0.06 -0.89
N ASN A 139 -11.32 -0.95 -1.67
CA ASN A 139 -12.67 -1.16 -2.15
C ASN A 139 -13.19 -2.53 -1.73
N ASP A 140 -14.49 -2.64 -1.55
CA ASP A 140 -15.19 -3.85 -1.10
C ASP A 140 -14.93 -5.08 -1.98
N THR A 141 -14.67 -4.88 -3.27
CA THR A 141 -14.36 -5.95 -4.24
C THR A 141 -13.01 -6.63 -3.98
N LEU A 142 -12.09 -5.97 -3.27
CA LEU A 142 -10.75 -6.47 -2.96
C LEU A 142 -10.75 -7.39 -1.74
N VAL A 143 -11.50 -8.49 -1.81
CA VAL A 143 -11.78 -9.40 -0.69
C VAL A 143 -10.52 -10.03 -0.11
N ALA A 144 -9.56 -10.43 -0.95
CA ALA A 144 -8.31 -11.05 -0.50
C ALA A 144 -7.45 -10.07 0.31
N ALA A 145 -7.30 -8.83 -0.16
CA ALA A 145 -6.58 -7.78 0.55
C ALA A 145 -7.24 -7.44 1.88
N ARG A 146 -8.57 -7.34 1.91
CA ARG A 146 -9.34 -7.10 3.14
C ARG A 146 -9.09 -8.18 4.18
N GLY A 147 -9.06 -9.45 3.80
CA GLY A 147 -8.72 -10.55 4.72
C GLY A 147 -7.34 -10.40 5.34
N ILE A 148 -6.35 -9.96 4.57
CA ILE A 148 -4.99 -9.68 5.05
C ILE A 148 -4.99 -8.53 6.05
N TYR A 149 -5.70 -7.44 5.78
CA TYR A 149 -5.77 -6.29 6.69
C TYR A 149 -6.44 -6.64 8.01
N LEU A 150 -7.56 -7.34 7.98
CA LEU A 150 -8.25 -7.80 9.20
C LEU A 150 -7.36 -8.74 10.03
N ALA A 151 -6.66 -9.68 9.39
CA ALA A 151 -5.73 -10.58 10.06
C ALA A 151 -4.53 -9.85 10.68
N ALA A 152 -4.11 -8.71 10.11
CA ALA A 152 -3.05 -7.86 10.64
C ALA A 152 -3.52 -6.93 11.79
N GLY A 153 -4.80 -6.94 12.13
CA GLY A 153 -5.38 -6.15 13.22
C GLY A 153 -6.00 -4.82 12.79
N PHE A 154 -6.06 -4.52 11.50
CA PHE A 154 -6.79 -3.37 11.00
C PHE A 154 -8.29 -3.54 11.24
N ARG A 155 -8.97 -2.44 11.50
CA ARG A 155 -10.43 -2.38 11.65
C ARG A 155 -11.04 -1.41 10.65
N LEU A 156 -12.23 -1.73 10.17
CA LEU A 156 -13.02 -0.85 9.31
C LEU A 156 -13.49 0.36 10.13
N VAL A 157 -13.23 1.56 9.63
CA VAL A 157 -13.62 2.82 10.29
C VAL A 157 -14.57 3.66 9.45
N GLU A 158 -14.59 3.47 8.13
CA GLU A 158 -15.41 4.27 7.22
C GLU A 158 -15.76 3.47 5.97
N GLU A 159 -16.99 3.66 5.47
CA GLU A 159 -17.46 3.13 4.19
C GLU A 159 -18.24 4.20 3.42
N GLU A 160 -18.03 4.29 2.12
CA GLU A 160 -18.75 5.23 1.27
C GLU A 160 -18.93 4.67 -0.14
N PRO A 161 -20.17 4.66 -0.70
CA PRO A 161 -20.39 4.32 -2.10
C PRO A 161 -19.77 5.37 -3.03
N HIS A 162 -19.14 4.92 -4.11
CA HIS A 162 -18.60 5.80 -5.13
C HIS A 162 -18.58 5.13 -6.50
N HIS A 163 -18.44 5.94 -7.56
CA HIS A 163 -18.19 5.46 -8.91
C HIS A 163 -16.78 5.87 -9.34
N SER A 164 -15.92 4.88 -9.56
CA SER A 164 -14.54 5.08 -10.00
C SER A 164 -14.07 3.91 -10.85
N PHE A 165 -13.09 4.17 -11.70
CA PHE A 165 -12.46 3.14 -12.53
C PHE A 165 -13.44 2.41 -13.46
N GLY A 166 -14.56 3.09 -13.82
CA GLY A 166 -15.63 2.52 -14.63
C GLY A 166 -16.58 1.58 -13.88
N ALA A 167 -16.59 1.58 -12.55
CA ALA A 167 -17.36 0.67 -11.72
C ALA A 167 -18.02 1.36 -10.51
N ASP A 168 -19.17 0.82 -10.09
CA ASP A 168 -19.78 1.17 -8.81
C ASP A 168 -19.11 0.36 -7.70
N LEU A 169 -18.55 1.05 -6.73
CA LEU A 169 -17.71 0.49 -5.67
C LEU A 169 -18.14 1.03 -4.30
N ILE A 170 -17.76 0.32 -3.25
CA ILE A 170 -17.82 0.82 -1.88
C ILE A 170 -16.40 1.03 -1.39
N ALA A 171 -16.01 2.29 -1.22
CA ALA A 171 -14.75 2.65 -0.60
C ALA A 171 -14.77 2.26 0.88
N GLN A 172 -13.68 1.70 1.35
CA GLN A 172 -13.50 1.30 2.74
C GLN A 172 -12.19 1.85 3.28
N VAL A 173 -12.24 2.45 4.45
CA VAL A 173 -11.06 2.89 5.19
C VAL A 173 -10.84 1.96 6.37
N TYR A 174 -9.65 1.42 6.45
CA TYR A 174 -9.19 0.60 7.57
C TYR A 174 -8.08 1.31 8.34
N GLU A 175 -8.05 1.10 9.64
CA GLU A 175 -7.07 1.74 10.52
C GLU A 175 -6.50 0.74 11.52
N LEU A 176 -5.22 0.87 11.83
CA LEU A 176 -4.51 0.14 12.88
C LEU A 176 -3.82 1.14 13.81
N ASP A 177 -4.08 1.05 15.10
CA ASP A 177 -3.37 1.77 16.15
C ASP A 177 -1.98 1.13 16.36
N LEU A 178 -0.94 1.94 16.34
CA LEU A 178 0.45 1.50 16.50
C LEU A 178 1.02 1.81 17.88
N SER A 179 0.27 2.55 18.69
CA SER A 179 0.70 3.01 20.03
C SER A 179 0.56 1.95 21.14
N ALA A 180 0.08 0.77 20.78
CA ALA A 180 -0.10 -0.34 21.74
C ALA A 180 1.13 -1.27 21.79
#